data_e7f07e8a1a4180480f9d5bdebc95ca51
#
_entry.id   e7f07e8a1a4180480f9d5bdebc95ca51
#
_cell.length_a   1.000
_cell.length_b   1.000
_cell.length_c   1.000
_cell.angle_alpha   90.00
_cell.angle_beta   90.00
_cell.angle_gamma   90.00
#
_symmetry.space_group_name_H-M   'P 1'
#
loop_
_entity.id
_entity.type
_entity.pdbx_description
1 polymer ?
#
loop_
_entity_poly.entity_id
_entity_poly.type
_entity_poly.pdbx_seq_one_letter_code
_entity_poly.pdbx_strand_id
1 'polypeptide(L)'
;MSRVPPAWSFSSLKLFQTCPKKYEAEKITKEVKFTETEATLYGTALHKAAEDYMTTEEPLDPRFIFIKPYLDKLKAIEGEKFCELKLGVKRVDGRLEACDFFGPQVWFRGVADLVIINGTLGWVIDYKTSKNARYADINQLALMAAALFLKYPQLEKIKTSLLFVVSKDFIKKDFKKETGLSIFAELNEPLTARDAAYENGVFNPRPNGLCSRFCECLSCPHNGKNS
;
A
#
# COMPACT_ATOMS: atom_id res chain seq x y z
N MET A 1 -0.41 22.78 -20.31
CA MET A 1 -1.16 21.52 -20.56
C MET A 1 -1.51 20.93 -19.20
N SER A 2 -2.80 20.80 -18.91
CA SER A 2 -3.28 20.11 -17.69
C SER A 2 -2.79 18.66 -17.73
N ARG A 3 -2.09 18.24 -16.68
CA ARG A 3 -1.59 16.85 -16.56
C ARG A 3 -2.65 16.04 -15.85
N VAL A 4 -3.13 14.98 -16.48
CA VAL A 4 -4.04 14.02 -15.82
C VAL A 4 -3.24 13.30 -14.71
N PRO A 5 -3.72 13.34 -13.45
CA PRO A 5 -3.06 12.62 -12.37
C PRO A 5 -3.03 11.12 -12.67
N PRO A 6 -1.88 10.45 -12.49
CA PRO A 6 -1.81 8.99 -12.65
C PRO A 6 -2.62 8.28 -11.55
N ALA A 7 -2.89 7.00 -11.75
CA ALA A 7 -3.44 6.15 -10.69
C ALA A 7 -2.62 6.30 -9.41
N TRP A 8 -3.30 6.41 -8.28
CA TRP A 8 -2.65 6.53 -6.98
C TRP A 8 -2.61 5.20 -6.24
N SER A 9 -1.73 5.12 -5.28
CA SER A 9 -1.64 4.04 -4.30
C SER A 9 -1.52 4.64 -2.89
N PHE A 10 -1.73 3.83 -1.87
CA PHE A 10 -1.55 4.29 -0.49
C PHE A 10 -0.17 4.95 -0.27
N SER A 11 0.90 4.28 -0.69
CA SER A 11 2.27 4.80 -0.52
C SER A 11 2.50 6.12 -1.29
N SER A 12 1.97 6.24 -2.50
CA SER A 12 2.11 7.46 -3.30
C SER A 12 1.35 8.63 -2.69
N LEU A 13 0.15 8.39 -2.15
CA LEU A 13 -0.62 9.43 -1.45
C LEU A 13 0.06 9.86 -0.15
N LYS A 14 0.59 8.93 0.64
CA LYS A 14 1.36 9.24 1.85
C LYS A 14 2.60 10.07 1.55
N LEU A 15 3.30 9.77 0.47
CA LEU A 15 4.43 10.58 0.02
C LEU A 15 4.00 12.02 -0.30
N PHE A 16 2.87 12.19 -1.03
CA PHE A 16 2.30 13.50 -1.34
C PHE A 16 1.90 14.25 -0.05
N GLN A 17 1.22 13.58 0.87
CA GLN A 17 0.84 14.16 2.16
C GLN A 17 2.06 14.57 3.00
N THR A 18 3.15 13.80 2.94
CA THR A 18 4.39 14.12 3.63
C THR A 18 5.06 15.37 3.06
N CYS A 19 5.20 15.44 1.74
CA CYS A 19 5.74 16.60 1.04
C CYS A 19 5.41 16.54 -0.46
N PRO A 20 4.52 17.42 -0.99
CA PRO A 20 4.24 17.47 -2.42
C PRO A 20 5.48 17.67 -3.29
N LYS A 21 6.44 18.49 -2.87
CA LYS A 21 7.70 18.71 -3.61
C LYS A 21 8.54 17.43 -3.72
N LYS A 22 8.63 16.65 -2.65
CA LYS A 22 9.31 15.34 -2.69
C LYS A 22 8.57 14.35 -3.60
N TYR A 23 7.23 14.36 -3.55
CA TYR A 23 6.40 13.56 -4.45
C TYR A 23 6.67 13.93 -5.92
N GLU A 24 6.73 15.22 -6.27
CA GLU A 24 7.08 15.68 -7.61
C GLU A 24 8.45 15.14 -8.04
N ALA A 25 9.47 15.30 -7.19
CA ALA A 25 10.83 14.88 -7.47
C ALA A 25 10.96 13.36 -7.69
N GLU A 26 10.20 12.54 -6.94
CA GLU A 26 10.24 11.09 -7.07
C GLU A 26 9.31 10.54 -8.17
N LYS A 27 8.11 11.10 -8.33
CA LYS A 27 7.08 10.50 -9.20
C LYS A 27 6.96 11.16 -10.55
N ILE A 28 7.27 12.45 -10.68
CA ILE A 28 7.02 13.23 -11.90
C ILE A 28 8.33 13.54 -12.61
N THR A 29 9.23 14.30 -11.96
CA THR A 29 10.49 14.73 -12.58
C THR A 29 11.57 13.66 -12.57
N LYS A 30 11.43 12.64 -11.71
CA LYS A 30 12.42 11.58 -11.52
C LYS A 30 13.81 12.09 -11.12
N GLU A 31 13.89 13.28 -10.52
CA GLU A 31 15.10 13.85 -9.95
C GLU A 31 15.66 12.95 -8.85
N VAL A 32 14.77 12.45 -7.99
CA VAL A 32 15.10 11.49 -6.95
C VAL A 32 14.82 10.09 -7.47
N LYS A 33 15.87 9.29 -7.61
CA LYS A 33 15.78 7.88 -7.99
C LYS A 33 15.55 7.05 -6.74
N PHE A 34 14.73 6.02 -6.87
CA PHE A 34 14.61 5.02 -5.82
C PHE A 34 15.94 4.28 -5.66
N THR A 35 16.50 4.33 -4.46
CA THR A 35 17.72 3.58 -4.11
C THR A 35 17.32 2.43 -3.20
N GLU A 36 17.64 1.22 -3.61
CA GLU A 36 17.45 0.04 -2.77
C GLU A 36 18.39 0.10 -1.57
N THR A 37 17.82 -0.09 -0.40
CA THR A 37 18.59 -0.22 0.84
C THR A 37 18.58 -1.68 1.28
N GLU A 38 19.51 -2.08 2.16
CA GLU A 38 19.48 -3.41 2.76
C GLU A 38 18.11 -3.75 3.38
N ALA A 39 17.48 -2.77 4.01
CA ALA A 39 16.15 -2.95 4.62
C ALA A 39 15.06 -3.22 3.57
N THR A 40 15.08 -2.51 2.43
CA THR A 40 14.11 -2.74 1.34
C THR A 40 14.37 -4.08 0.64
N LEU A 41 15.63 -4.44 0.40
CA LEU A 41 16.02 -5.74 -0.16
C LEU A 41 15.59 -6.88 0.76
N TYR A 42 15.83 -6.74 2.07
CA TYR A 42 15.40 -7.73 3.05
C TYR A 42 13.87 -7.88 3.07
N GLY A 43 13.13 -6.76 3.02
CA GLY A 43 11.66 -6.77 2.95
C GLY A 43 11.16 -7.51 1.70
N THR A 44 11.69 -7.16 0.52
CA THR A 44 11.32 -7.81 -0.74
C THR A 44 11.62 -9.31 -0.72
N ALA A 45 12.78 -9.72 -0.21
CA ALA A 45 13.17 -11.13 -0.10
C ALA A 45 12.23 -11.91 0.86
N LEU A 46 11.81 -11.29 1.97
CA LEU A 46 10.87 -11.90 2.90
C LEU A 46 9.48 -12.10 2.28
N HIS A 47 8.94 -11.08 1.59
CA HIS A 47 7.66 -11.18 0.91
C HIS A 47 7.70 -12.28 -0.16
N LYS A 48 8.79 -12.34 -0.94
CA LYS A 48 8.96 -13.40 -1.95
C LYS A 48 9.02 -14.79 -1.32
N ALA A 49 9.77 -14.96 -0.22
CA ALA A 49 9.83 -16.24 0.50
C ALA A 49 8.47 -16.65 1.08
N ALA A 50 7.69 -15.69 1.58
CA ALA A 50 6.33 -15.95 2.06
C ALA A 50 5.39 -16.35 0.92
N GLU A 51 5.45 -15.65 -0.22
CA GLU A 51 4.68 -15.99 -1.42
C GLU A 51 5.01 -17.41 -1.91
N ASP A 52 6.30 -17.74 -2.09
CA ASP A 52 6.73 -19.04 -2.57
C ASP A 52 6.27 -20.16 -1.63
N TYR A 53 6.47 -20.00 -0.31
CA TYR A 53 5.99 -20.95 0.68
C TYR A 53 4.47 -21.16 0.65
N MET A 54 3.70 -20.10 0.39
CA MET A 54 2.24 -20.19 0.32
C MET A 54 1.73 -20.84 -0.98
N THR A 55 2.48 -20.72 -2.09
CA THR A 55 2.03 -21.11 -3.44
C THR A 55 2.66 -22.40 -3.94
N THR A 56 3.94 -22.67 -3.63
CA THR A 56 4.70 -23.78 -4.26
C THR A 56 5.02 -24.92 -3.30
N GLU A 57 4.74 -24.78 -2.01
CA GLU A 57 5.14 -25.73 -0.96
C GLU A 57 6.66 -25.87 -0.80
N GLU A 58 7.46 -25.04 -1.47
CA GLU A 58 8.90 -25.04 -1.29
C GLU A 58 9.28 -24.70 0.15
N PRO A 59 10.38 -25.28 0.67
CA PRO A 59 10.84 -24.95 2.01
C PRO A 59 11.26 -23.49 2.07
N LEU A 60 10.92 -22.81 3.18
CA LEU A 60 11.35 -21.44 3.43
C LEU A 60 12.88 -21.33 3.43
N ASP A 61 13.38 -20.25 2.85
CA ASP A 61 14.77 -19.83 3.02
C ASP A 61 15.12 -19.84 4.53
N PRO A 62 16.24 -20.47 4.94
CA PRO A 62 16.66 -20.53 6.34
C PRO A 62 16.69 -19.18 7.06
N ARG A 63 16.97 -18.09 6.33
CA ARG A 63 16.91 -16.72 6.88
C ARG A 63 15.54 -16.30 7.36
N PHE A 64 14.48 -16.90 6.83
CA PHE A 64 13.09 -16.55 7.09
C PHE A 64 12.30 -17.65 7.81
N ILE A 65 12.98 -18.70 8.29
CA ILE A 65 12.32 -19.83 8.98
C ILE A 65 11.45 -19.38 10.18
N PHE A 66 11.79 -18.25 10.77
CA PHE A 66 11.08 -17.69 11.92
C PHE A 66 9.63 -17.25 11.60
N ILE A 67 9.29 -17.00 10.30
CA ILE A 67 7.92 -16.67 9.89
C ILE A 67 7.06 -17.92 9.64
N LYS A 68 7.67 -19.10 9.52
CA LYS A 68 6.97 -20.36 9.22
C LYS A 68 5.74 -20.62 10.10
N PRO A 69 5.80 -20.47 11.44
CA PRO A 69 4.65 -20.72 12.29
C PRO A 69 3.43 -19.84 12.00
N TYR A 70 3.64 -18.63 11.44
CA TYR A 70 2.58 -17.72 11.01
C TYR A 70 2.00 -18.17 9.67
N LEU A 71 2.87 -18.51 8.71
CA LEU A 71 2.45 -18.98 7.40
C LEU A 71 1.69 -20.30 7.49
N ASP A 72 2.12 -21.23 8.36
CA ASP A 72 1.41 -22.50 8.59
C ASP A 72 -0.03 -22.26 9.09
N LYS A 73 -0.20 -21.30 10.02
CA LYS A 73 -1.53 -20.92 10.50
C LYS A 73 -2.38 -20.29 9.40
N LEU A 74 -1.79 -19.48 8.54
CA LEU A 74 -2.49 -18.87 7.40
C LEU A 74 -2.83 -19.91 6.33
N LYS A 75 -1.93 -20.89 6.10
CA LYS A 75 -2.19 -22.03 5.21
C LYS A 75 -3.38 -22.88 5.69
N ALA A 76 -3.51 -23.04 7.00
CA ALA A 76 -4.58 -23.83 7.61
C ALA A 76 -5.97 -23.15 7.54
N ILE A 77 -6.05 -21.85 7.25
CA ILE A 77 -7.34 -21.18 7.04
C ILE A 77 -7.95 -21.72 5.75
N GLU A 78 -9.16 -22.25 5.84
CA GLU A 78 -9.91 -22.69 4.67
C GLU A 78 -10.24 -21.54 3.74
N GLY A 79 -10.23 -21.81 2.43
CA GLY A 79 -10.54 -20.84 1.39
C GLY A 79 -9.50 -20.76 0.29
N GLU A 80 -9.86 -20.02 -0.76
CA GLU A 80 -8.96 -19.72 -1.86
C GLU A 80 -7.92 -18.67 -1.44
N LYS A 81 -6.66 -18.91 -1.78
CA LYS A 81 -5.53 -18.08 -1.37
C LYS A 81 -4.90 -17.37 -2.58
N PHE A 82 -4.71 -16.07 -2.45
CA PHE A 82 -4.09 -15.22 -3.46
C PHE A 82 -2.90 -14.51 -2.84
N CYS A 83 -1.71 -14.77 -3.34
CA CYS A 83 -0.51 -14.02 -2.99
C CYS A 83 -0.31 -12.87 -3.98
N GLU A 84 0.23 -11.74 -3.51
CA GLU A 84 0.51 -10.53 -4.32
C GLU A 84 -0.69 -10.11 -5.19
N LEU A 85 -1.91 -10.18 -4.58
CA LEU A 85 -3.14 -9.90 -5.32
C LEU A 85 -3.20 -8.43 -5.75
N LYS A 86 -3.20 -8.22 -7.06
CA LYS A 86 -3.32 -6.89 -7.67
C LYS A 86 -4.77 -6.43 -7.68
N LEU A 87 -5.01 -5.26 -7.11
CA LEU A 87 -6.32 -4.63 -6.97
C LEU A 87 -6.33 -3.29 -7.70
N GLY A 88 -7.23 -3.14 -8.65
CA GLY A 88 -7.49 -1.90 -9.37
C GLY A 88 -8.90 -1.41 -9.09
N VAL A 89 -9.06 -0.09 -8.91
CA VAL A 89 -10.36 0.58 -8.80
C VAL A 89 -10.41 1.74 -9.80
N LYS A 90 -11.50 1.88 -10.51
CA LYS A 90 -11.83 3.01 -11.39
C LYS A 90 -13.00 3.82 -10.84
N ARG A 91 -13.12 5.05 -11.30
CA ARG A 91 -14.31 5.90 -11.07
C ARG A 91 -15.09 6.01 -12.37
N VAL A 92 -16.38 5.68 -12.32
CA VAL A 92 -17.30 5.79 -13.45
C VAL A 92 -18.57 6.48 -12.96
N ASP A 93 -18.89 7.64 -13.49
CA ASP A 93 -20.08 8.42 -13.15
C ASP A 93 -20.29 8.58 -11.63
N GLY A 94 -19.20 8.88 -10.93
CA GLY A 94 -19.20 9.06 -9.47
C GLY A 94 -19.24 7.77 -8.65
N ARG A 95 -19.29 6.59 -9.30
CA ARG A 95 -19.25 5.28 -8.66
C ARG A 95 -17.87 4.67 -8.70
N LEU A 96 -17.58 3.83 -7.71
CA LEU A 96 -16.34 3.05 -7.65
C LEU A 96 -16.60 1.63 -8.14
N GLU A 97 -15.76 1.16 -9.03
CA GLU A 97 -15.85 -0.19 -9.59
C GLU A 97 -14.46 -0.84 -9.63
N ALA A 98 -14.41 -2.16 -9.43
CA ALA A 98 -13.19 -2.91 -9.67
C ALA A 98 -12.82 -2.86 -11.16
N CYS A 99 -11.53 -2.82 -11.44
CA CYS A 99 -11.00 -2.86 -12.81
C CYS A 99 -9.66 -3.61 -12.86
N ASP A 100 -9.14 -3.80 -14.08
CA ASP A 100 -7.79 -4.29 -14.27
C ASP A 100 -6.78 -3.33 -13.64
N PHE A 101 -5.82 -3.89 -12.91
CA PHE A 101 -4.73 -3.16 -12.26
C PHE A 101 -3.91 -2.31 -13.25
N PHE A 102 -3.73 -2.79 -14.47
CA PHE A 102 -3.02 -2.09 -15.56
C PHE A 102 -3.96 -1.37 -16.53
N GLY A 103 -5.26 -1.40 -16.28
CA GLY A 103 -6.25 -0.80 -17.15
C GLY A 103 -6.06 0.72 -17.34
N PRO A 104 -6.50 1.28 -18.49
CA PRO A 104 -6.26 2.68 -18.82
C PRO A 104 -7.02 3.67 -17.92
N GLN A 105 -8.12 3.22 -17.30
CA GLN A 105 -8.98 4.05 -16.45
C GLN A 105 -8.77 3.79 -14.95
N VAL A 106 -7.73 3.01 -14.59
CA VAL A 106 -7.47 2.74 -13.19
C VAL A 106 -7.16 4.03 -12.44
N TRP A 107 -7.90 4.26 -11.36
CA TRP A 107 -7.77 5.44 -10.51
C TRP A 107 -6.97 5.12 -9.23
N PHE A 108 -7.23 3.94 -8.61
CA PHE A 108 -6.49 3.44 -7.44
C PHE A 108 -5.85 2.10 -7.75
N ARG A 109 -4.64 1.89 -7.23
CA ARG A 109 -3.92 0.61 -7.27
C ARG A 109 -3.45 0.19 -5.90
N GLY A 110 -3.69 -1.08 -5.59
CA GLY A 110 -3.14 -1.72 -4.40
C GLY A 110 -2.66 -3.13 -4.71
N VAL A 111 -1.68 -3.59 -3.95
CA VAL A 111 -1.24 -4.99 -3.95
C VAL A 111 -1.38 -5.51 -2.53
N ALA A 112 -2.05 -6.62 -2.35
CA ALA A 112 -2.21 -7.28 -1.07
C ALA A 112 -1.31 -8.52 -1.01
N ASP A 113 -0.44 -8.60 -0.02
CA ASP A 113 0.57 -9.68 0.08
C ASP A 113 -0.08 -11.06 0.15
N LEU A 114 -1.13 -11.20 0.96
CA LEU A 114 -1.94 -12.43 1.03
C LEU A 114 -3.42 -12.07 1.24
N VAL A 115 -4.26 -12.64 0.39
CA VAL A 115 -5.71 -12.64 0.54
C VAL A 115 -6.22 -14.06 0.65
N ILE A 116 -7.15 -14.33 1.57
CA ILE A 116 -7.84 -15.61 1.69
C ILE A 116 -9.34 -15.34 1.58
N ILE A 117 -10.05 -16.09 0.75
CA ILE A 117 -11.50 -15.96 0.55
C ILE A 117 -12.19 -17.28 0.86
N ASN A 118 -13.13 -17.25 1.80
CA ASN A 118 -14.01 -18.38 2.12
C ASN A 118 -15.45 -17.90 2.19
N GLY A 119 -16.23 -18.18 1.15
CA GLY A 119 -17.62 -17.77 1.02
C GLY A 119 -17.75 -16.23 1.08
N THR A 120 -18.43 -15.73 2.11
CA THR A 120 -18.67 -14.28 2.33
C THR A 120 -17.62 -13.62 3.21
N LEU A 121 -16.60 -14.38 3.67
CA LEU A 121 -15.55 -13.90 4.56
C LEU A 121 -14.21 -13.83 3.83
N GLY A 122 -13.55 -12.67 3.92
CA GLY A 122 -12.20 -12.45 3.43
C GLY A 122 -11.19 -12.18 4.54
N TRP A 123 -9.91 -12.47 4.27
CA TRP A 123 -8.77 -12.05 5.08
C TRP A 123 -7.77 -11.32 4.20
N VAL A 124 -7.19 -10.25 4.71
CA VAL A 124 -6.06 -9.54 4.12
C VAL A 124 -4.94 -9.51 5.11
N ILE A 125 -3.81 -10.04 4.74
CA ILE A 125 -2.60 -10.03 5.54
C ILE A 125 -1.53 -9.26 4.77
N ASP A 126 -0.89 -8.31 5.45
CA ASP A 126 0.23 -7.54 4.95
C ASP A 126 1.42 -7.75 5.88
N TYR A 127 2.54 -8.22 5.34
CA TYR A 127 3.75 -8.51 6.10
C TYR A 127 4.60 -7.25 6.27
N LYS A 128 5.05 -7.01 7.49
CA LYS A 128 5.91 -5.87 7.83
C LYS A 128 7.23 -6.35 8.44
N THR A 129 8.35 -5.91 7.85
CA THR A 129 9.69 -6.21 8.38
C THR A 129 10.20 -5.17 9.37
N SER A 130 9.49 -4.04 9.53
CA SER A 130 9.84 -3.04 10.53
C SER A 130 9.68 -3.57 11.94
N LYS A 131 10.60 -3.17 12.83
CA LYS A 131 10.61 -3.56 14.25
C LYS A 131 9.58 -2.80 15.10
N ASN A 132 8.94 -1.78 14.55
CA ASN A 132 8.08 -0.89 15.32
C ASN A 132 6.72 -0.73 14.66
N ALA A 133 5.69 -1.24 15.32
CA ALA A 133 4.31 -1.14 14.90
C ALA A 133 3.69 0.26 15.15
N ARG A 134 4.37 1.14 15.92
CA ARG A 134 3.86 2.46 16.32
C ARG A 134 3.51 3.37 15.13
N TYR A 135 4.21 3.20 14.02
CA TYR A 135 4.01 4.01 12.81
C TYR A 135 3.14 3.32 11.75
N ALA A 136 2.49 2.24 12.13
CA ALA A 136 1.58 1.54 11.25
C ALA A 136 0.37 2.43 10.90
N ASP A 137 0.05 2.49 9.63
CA ASP A 137 -1.13 3.20 9.15
C ASP A 137 -2.17 2.18 8.66
N ILE A 138 -3.23 2.04 9.43
CA ILE A 138 -4.30 1.09 9.13
C ILE A 138 -5.13 1.46 7.91
N ASN A 139 -4.98 2.69 7.37
CA ASN A 139 -5.65 3.09 6.14
C ASN A 139 -5.21 2.25 4.94
N GLN A 140 -3.99 1.70 4.96
CA GLN A 140 -3.56 0.72 3.97
C GLN A 140 -4.50 -0.49 3.96
N LEU A 141 -4.78 -1.06 5.13
CA LEU A 141 -5.69 -2.20 5.27
C LEU A 141 -7.14 -1.85 4.86
N ALA A 142 -7.60 -0.66 5.24
CA ALA A 142 -8.92 -0.17 4.84
C ALA A 142 -9.07 -0.06 3.32
N LEU A 143 -8.04 0.45 2.63
CA LEU A 143 -8.03 0.54 1.17
C LEU A 143 -8.01 -0.84 0.49
N MET A 144 -7.24 -1.80 1.03
CA MET A 144 -7.23 -3.17 0.52
C MET A 144 -8.60 -3.82 0.70
N ALA A 145 -9.21 -3.67 1.89
CA ALA A 145 -10.56 -4.19 2.15
C ALA A 145 -11.60 -3.56 1.22
N ALA A 146 -11.57 -2.24 1.02
CA ALA A 146 -12.47 -1.53 0.11
C ALA A 146 -12.35 -2.02 -1.34
N ALA A 147 -11.13 -2.17 -1.84
CA ALA A 147 -10.89 -2.67 -3.19
C ALA A 147 -11.34 -4.14 -3.35
N LEU A 148 -11.19 -4.96 -2.30
CA LEU A 148 -11.68 -6.35 -2.29
C LEU A 148 -13.20 -6.44 -2.29
N PHE A 149 -13.92 -5.61 -1.54
CA PHE A 149 -15.39 -5.55 -1.60
C PHE A 149 -15.92 -5.21 -2.99
N LEU A 150 -15.18 -4.36 -3.73
CA LEU A 150 -15.52 -4.06 -5.12
C LEU A 150 -15.23 -5.22 -6.06
N LYS A 151 -14.08 -5.90 -5.87
CA LYS A 151 -13.63 -7.00 -6.73
C LYS A 151 -14.43 -8.29 -6.49
N TYR A 152 -14.82 -8.55 -5.25
CA TYR A 152 -15.54 -9.75 -4.80
C TYR A 152 -16.85 -9.36 -4.11
N PRO A 153 -17.93 -9.09 -4.87
CA PRO A 153 -19.19 -8.57 -4.34
C PRO A 153 -19.89 -9.46 -3.32
N GLN A 154 -19.56 -10.77 -3.30
CA GLN A 154 -20.09 -11.73 -2.33
C GLN A 154 -19.52 -11.54 -0.91
N LEU A 155 -18.40 -10.82 -0.74
CA LEU A 155 -17.82 -10.60 0.57
C LEU A 155 -18.69 -9.66 1.41
N GLU A 156 -19.00 -10.08 2.64
CA GLU A 156 -19.74 -9.31 3.62
C GLU A 156 -18.82 -8.75 4.71
N LYS A 157 -17.76 -9.49 5.02
CA LYS A 157 -16.78 -9.13 6.04
C LYS A 157 -15.36 -9.42 5.58
N ILE A 158 -14.44 -8.51 5.90
CA ILE A 158 -13.01 -8.70 5.67
C ILE A 158 -12.26 -8.47 6.98
N LYS A 159 -11.51 -9.47 7.42
CA LYS A 159 -10.56 -9.39 8.53
C LYS A 159 -9.21 -8.99 7.99
N THR A 160 -8.61 -7.96 8.55
CA THR A 160 -7.31 -7.48 8.07
C THR A 160 -6.25 -7.53 9.17
N SER A 161 -4.99 -7.73 8.78
CA SER A 161 -3.87 -7.76 9.71
C SER A 161 -2.60 -7.19 9.08
N LEU A 162 -1.93 -6.27 9.80
CA LEU A 162 -0.50 -6.02 9.61
C LEU A 162 0.26 -6.98 10.52
N LEU A 163 1.02 -7.87 9.94
CA LEU A 163 1.85 -8.82 10.64
C LEU A 163 3.30 -8.33 10.66
N PHE A 164 3.73 -7.80 11.81
CA PHE A 164 5.11 -7.39 12.05
C PHE A 164 5.94 -8.62 12.39
N VAL A 165 6.52 -9.23 11.37
CA VAL A 165 7.16 -10.55 11.50
C VAL A 165 8.40 -10.53 12.39
N VAL A 166 9.09 -9.41 12.53
CA VAL A 166 10.30 -9.27 13.36
C VAL A 166 9.95 -9.05 14.83
N SER A 167 9.02 -8.14 15.14
CA SER A 167 8.57 -7.88 16.52
C SER A 167 7.50 -8.87 17.00
N LYS A 168 6.93 -9.66 16.08
CA LYS A 168 5.82 -10.61 16.34
C LYS A 168 4.52 -9.90 16.77
N ASP A 169 4.37 -8.62 16.41
CA ASP A 169 3.18 -7.83 16.70
C ASP A 169 2.13 -7.98 15.60
N PHE A 170 0.88 -7.76 15.99
CA PHE A 170 -0.25 -7.79 15.09
C PHE A 170 -1.12 -6.54 15.30
N ILE A 171 -1.40 -5.84 14.20
CA ILE A 171 -2.46 -4.85 14.19
C ILE A 171 -3.59 -5.44 13.36
N LYS A 172 -4.78 -5.57 13.96
CA LYS A 172 -5.95 -6.17 13.32
C LYS A 172 -7.08 -5.17 13.26
N LYS A 173 -7.81 -5.18 12.15
CA LYS A 173 -9.06 -4.43 12.02
C LYS A 173 -10.00 -5.20 11.10
N ASP A 174 -11.26 -5.29 11.50
CA ASP A 174 -12.31 -5.91 10.68
C ASP A 174 -13.10 -4.81 9.96
N PHE A 175 -13.50 -5.10 8.73
CA PHE A 175 -14.34 -4.23 7.91
C PHE A 175 -15.57 -4.99 7.47
N LYS A 176 -16.71 -4.30 7.48
CA LYS A 176 -17.98 -4.78 6.91
C LYS A 176 -18.24 -4.07 5.59
N LYS A 177 -18.94 -4.73 4.68
CA LYS A 177 -19.22 -4.20 3.34
C LYS A 177 -19.93 -2.85 3.39
N GLU A 178 -20.89 -2.67 4.30
CA GLU A 178 -21.69 -1.46 4.43
C GLU A 178 -20.85 -0.20 4.72
N THR A 179 -19.75 -0.37 5.44
CA THR A 179 -18.86 0.73 5.83
C THR A 179 -17.48 0.66 5.17
N GLY A 180 -17.15 -0.45 4.49
CA GLY A 180 -15.81 -0.70 3.99
C GLY A 180 -15.35 0.28 2.91
N LEU A 181 -16.28 0.90 2.17
CA LEU A 181 -15.95 1.87 1.12
C LEU A 181 -15.72 3.30 1.63
N SER A 182 -16.04 3.61 2.89
CA SER A 182 -15.92 4.97 3.46
C SER A 182 -14.51 5.53 3.37
N ILE A 183 -13.49 4.67 3.41
CA ILE A 183 -12.08 5.09 3.32
C ILE A 183 -11.78 5.93 2.07
N PHE A 184 -12.43 5.67 0.95
CA PHE A 184 -12.23 6.47 -0.25
C PHE A 184 -12.79 7.89 -0.11
N ALA A 185 -13.86 8.06 0.65
CA ALA A 185 -14.40 9.38 0.99
C ALA A 185 -13.52 10.10 2.03
N GLU A 186 -13.01 9.38 3.02
CA GLU A 186 -12.10 9.91 4.04
C GLU A 186 -10.79 10.44 3.44
N LEU A 187 -10.33 9.86 2.34
CA LEU A 187 -9.15 10.30 1.61
C LEU A 187 -9.43 11.33 0.50
N ASN A 188 -10.67 11.82 0.39
CA ASN A 188 -11.02 12.74 -0.69
C ASN A 188 -10.25 14.07 -0.61
N GLU A 189 -10.06 14.64 0.58
CA GLU A 189 -9.32 15.89 0.75
C GLU A 189 -7.87 15.81 0.23
N PRO A 190 -7.02 14.86 0.68
CA PRO A 190 -5.65 14.76 0.17
C PRO A 190 -5.59 14.36 -1.31
N LEU A 191 -6.57 13.63 -1.83
CA LEU A 191 -6.65 13.31 -3.25
C LEU A 191 -7.00 14.54 -4.08
N THR A 192 -7.95 15.36 -3.64
CA THR A 192 -8.30 16.63 -4.30
C THR A 192 -7.10 17.58 -4.31
N ALA A 193 -6.38 17.69 -3.19
CA ALA A 193 -5.16 18.51 -3.12
C ALA A 193 -4.07 18.02 -4.08
N ARG A 194 -3.91 16.68 -4.22
CA ARG A 194 -2.98 16.09 -5.19
C ARG A 194 -3.40 16.41 -6.62
N ASP A 195 -4.65 16.24 -6.94
CA ASP A 195 -5.17 16.43 -8.29
C ASP A 195 -5.06 17.91 -8.70
N ALA A 196 -5.35 18.85 -7.79
CA ALA A 196 -5.13 20.27 -7.99
C ALA A 196 -3.65 20.61 -8.22
N ALA A 197 -2.72 19.94 -7.52
CA ALA A 197 -1.28 20.12 -7.76
C ALA A 197 -0.88 19.68 -9.17
N TYR A 198 -1.48 18.61 -9.72
CA TYR A 198 -1.27 18.18 -11.10
C TYR A 198 -1.85 19.18 -12.12
N GLU A 199 -3.07 19.66 -11.87
CA GLU A 199 -3.75 20.63 -12.75
C GLU A 199 -2.98 21.93 -12.87
N ASN A 200 -2.51 22.45 -11.73
CA ASN A 200 -1.81 23.73 -11.63
C ASN A 200 -0.30 23.62 -11.89
N GLY A 201 0.26 22.40 -11.87
CA GLY A 201 1.70 22.18 -11.99
C GLY A 201 2.50 22.67 -10.78
N VAL A 202 1.85 22.84 -9.60
CA VAL A 202 2.46 23.44 -8.40
C VAL A 202 2.48 22.39 -7.27
N PHE A 203 3.69 21.99 -6.87
CA PHE A 203 3.95 21.04 -5.80
C PHE A 203 4.73 21.72 -4.68
N ASN A 204 4.02 22.42 -3.81
CA ASN A 204 4.64 23.20 -2.75
C ASN A 204 5.40 22.34 -1.75
N PRO A 205 6.62 22.71 -1.33
CA PRO A 205 7.34 22.00 -0.30
C PRO A 205 6.59 22.07 1.04
N ARG A 206 6.67 20.99 1.81
CA ARG A 206 6.19 20.92 3.18
C ARG A 206 7.38 20.61 4.09
N PRO A 207 8.09 21.63 4.61
CA PRO A 207 9.25 21.43 5.44
C PRO A 207 8.94 20.62 6.70
N ASN A 208 9.79 19.65 7.00
CA ASN A 208 9.67 18.79 8.17
C ASN A 208 11.06 18.25 8.58
N GLY A 209 11.11 17.46 9.65
CA GLY A 209 12.37 16.94 10.20
C GLY A 209 13.19 16.06 9.24
N LEU A 210 12.61 15.59 8.12
CA LEU A 210 13.35 14.81 7.12
C LEU A 210 14.19 15.69 6.19
N CYS A 211 13.90 16.99 6.09
CA CYS A 211 14.55 17.90 5.16
C CYS A 211 16.04 18.07 5.45
N SER A 212 16.43 18.03 6.72
CA SER A 212 17.81 18.30 7.15
C SER A 212 18.82 17.22 6.77
N ARG A 213 18.38 15.91 6.73
CA ARG A 213 19.31 14.78 6.56
C ARG A 213 18.85 13.73 5.58
N PHE A 214 17.53 13.51 5.44
CA PHE A 214 16.96 12.34 4.76
C PHE A 214 16.29 12.68 3.42
N CYS A 215 16.15 13.97 3.09
CA CYS A 215 15.55 14.35 1.82
C CYS A 215 16.62 14.35 0.71
N GLU A 216 16.30 13.72 -0.41
CA GLU A 216 17.19 13.65 -1.57
C GLU A 216 16.80 14.64 -2.69
N CYS A 217 15.73 15.43 -2.48
CA CYS A 217 15.28 16.46 -3.43
C CYS A 217 16.20 17.68 -3.35
N LEU A 218 17.28 17.69 -4.13
CA LEU A 218 18.29 18.75 -4.11
C LEU A 218 17.78 20.07 -4.70
N SER A 219 16.79 20.02 -5.58
CA SER A 219 16.15 21.23 -6.13
C SER A 219 15.27 21.98 -5.11
N CYS A 220 15.01 21.40 -3.94
CA CYS A 220 14.17 22.01 -2.91
C CYS A 220 14.95 23.00 -2.05
N PRO A 221 14.47 24.27 -1.88
CA PRO A 221 15.16 25.28 -1.09
C PRO A 221 15.26 24.93 0.41
N HIS A 222 14.45 23.99 0.89
CA HIS A 222 14.47 23.51 2.28
C HIS A 222 15.33 22.27 2.49
N ASN A 223 16.09 21.84 1.50
CA ASN A 223 16.98 20.69 1.64
C ASN A 223 18.23 21.09 2.43
N GLY A 224 18.45 20.44 3.58
CA GLY A 224 19.58 20.75 4.46
C GLY A 224 20.97 20.43 3.87
N LYS A 225 21.05 19.78 2.71
CA LYS A 225 22.32 19.59 1.97
C LYS A 225 22.68 20.81 1.11
N ASN A 226 21.76 21.78 0.98
CA ASN A 226 21.96 23.01 0.21
C ASN A 226 22.45 24.19 1.09
N SER A 227 22.59 23.97 2.40
CA SER A 227 23.07 24.96 3.38
C SER A 227 24.56 24.82 3.64
#